data_c399c4f10984ea8e972e7506ce491715
#
_entry.id   c399c4f10984ea8e972e7506ce491715
#
_cell.length_a   1.000
_cell.length_b   1.000
_cell.length_c   1.000
_cell.angle_alpha   90.00
_cell.angle_beta   90.00
_cell.angle_gamma   90.00
#
_symmetry.space_group_name_H-M   'P 1'
#
loop_
_entity.id
_entity.type
_entity.pdbx_description
1 polymer ?
#
loop_
_entity_poly.entity_id
_entity_poly.type
_entity_poly.pdbx_seq_one_letter_code
_entity_poly.pdbx_strand_id
1 'polypeptide(L)' 'MGFEDDLRRIDEHIADARRMVHRQKGLIIRLRAAAVSTLDAQRILWLLESNLRRLEEHRDRFGATSVDTC' A
#
# COMPACT_ATOMS: atom_id res chain seq x y z
N MET A 1 -20.51 -6.11 -13.60
CA MET A 1 -20.48 -5.16 -12.49
C MET A 1 -20.48 -5.92 -11.20
N GLY A 2 -19.87 -5.39 -10.19
CA GLY A 2 -19.85 -6.01 -8.88
C GLY A 2 -18.52 -6.59 -8.52
N PHE A 3 -18.47 -7.88 -8.23
CA PHE A 3 -17.30 -8.51 -7.61
C PHE A 3 -16.01 -8.31 -8.41
N GLU A 4 -16.03 -8.56 -9.71
CA GLU A 4 -14.81 -8.46 -10.52
C GLU A 4 -14.32 -7.02 -10.63
N ASP A 5 -15.23 -6.07 -10.78
CA ASP A 5 -14.88 -4.65 -10.86
C ASP A 5 -14.35 -4.16 -9.53
N ASP A 6 -14.96 -4.58 -8.42
CA ASP A 6 -14.52 -4.21 -7.09
C ASP A 6 -13.13 -4.78 -6.79
N LEU A 7 -12.90 -6.04 -7.17
CA LEU A 7 -11.62 -6.69 -6.97
C LEU A 7 -10.52 -6.00 -7.79
N ARG A 8 -10.82 -5.64 -9.03
CA ARG A 8 -9.87 -4.91 -9.88
C ARG A 8 -9.51 -3.57 -9.27
N ARG A 9 -10.52 -2.86 -8.74
CA ARG A 9 -10.29 -1.55 -8.12
C ARG A 9 -9.41 -1.66 -6.89
N ILE A 10 -9.63 -2.69 -6.07
CA ILE A 10 -8.78 -2.96 -4.91
C ILE A 10 -7.35 -3.25 -5.36
N ASP A 11 -7.17 -4.09 -6.37
CA ASP A 11 -5.85 -4.42 -6.88
C ASP A 11 -5.12 -3.20 -7.44
N GLU A 12 -5.83 -2.30 -8.12
CA GLU A 12 -5.25 -1.05 -8.62
C GLU A 12 -4.80 -0.15 -7.46
N HIS A 13 -5.61 -0.04 -6.41
CA HIS A 13 -5.24 0.73 -5.23
C HIS A 13 -4.02 0.15 -4.52
N ILE A 14 -3.93 -1.18 -4.45
CA ILE A 14 -2.77 -1.84 -3.86
C ILE A 14 -1.51 -1.55 -4.69
N ALA A 15 -1.61 -1.64 -6.00
CA ALA A 15 -0.48 -1.34 -6.88
C ALA A 15 -0.01 0.10 -6.72
N ASP A 16 -0.94 1.05 -6.63
CA ASP A 16 -0.61 2.46 -6.41
C ASP A 16 0.05 2.67 -5.05
N ALA A 17 -0.49 2.03 -4.02
CA ALA A 17 0.05 2.15 -2.67
C ALA A 17 1.47 1.57 -2.60
N ARG A 18 1.73 0.46 -3.27
CA ARG A 18 3.08 -0.12 -3.35
C ARG A 18 4.06 0.82 -4.02
N ARG A 19 3.64 1.48 -5.09
CA ARG A 19 4.48 2.47 -5.77
C ARG A 19 4.80 3.64 -4.86
N MET A 20 3.83 4.11 -4.09
CA MET A 20 4.04 5.20 -3.13
C MET A 20 5.04 4.81 -2.05
N VAL A 21 4.91 3.60 -1.51
CA VAL A 21 5.85 3.08 -0.51
C VAL A 21 7.26 3.02 -1.11
N HIS A 22 7.38 2.52 -2.32
CA HIS A 22 8.68 2.41 -2.99
C HIS A 22 9.33 3.78 -3.20
N ARG A 23 8.57 4.76 -3.66
CA ARG A 23 9.06 6.12 -3.85
C ARG A 23 9.53 6.74 -2.53
N GLN A 24 8.75 6.52 -1.48
CA GLN A 24 9.07 7.08 -0.17
C GLN A 24 10.36 6.49 0.39
N LYS A 25 10.57 5.19 0.20
CA LYS A 25 11.84 4.55 0.59
C LYS A 25 13.01 5.14 -0.16
N GLY A 26 12.85 5.39 -1.46
CA GLY A 26 13.89 6.02 -2.28
C GLY A 26 14.21 7.42 -1.79
N LEU A 27 13.19 8.19 -1.42
CA LEU A 27 13.39 9.53 -0.87
C LEU A 27 14.21 9.47 0.43
N ILE A 28 13.90 8.54 1.32
CA ILE A 28 14.62 8.39 2.58
C ILE A 28 16.10 8.09 2.32
N ILE A 29 16.39 7.21 1.37
CA ILE A 29 17.76 6.89 0.99
C ILE A 29 18.51 8.15 0.53
N ARG A 30 17.86 8.95 -0.32
CA ARG A 30 18.47 10.19 -0.83
C ARG A 30 18.70 11.22 0.28
N LEU A 31 17.74 11.35 1.20
CA LEU A 31 17.87 12.27 2.33
C LEU A 31 19.02 11.86 3.24
N ARG A 32 19.19 10.56 3.49
CA ARG A 32 20.32 10.07 4.28
C ARG A 32 21.66 10.37 3.61
N ALA A 33 21.73 10.16 2.31
CA ALA A 33 22.94 10.44 1.55
C ALA A 33 23.31 11.93 1.59
N ALA A 34 22.30 12.79 1.68
CA ALA A 34 22.49 14.24 1.77
C ALA A 34 22.68 14.73 3.22
N ALA A 35 22.71 13.83 4.20
CA ALA A 35 22.79 14.14 5.62
C ALA A 35 21.65 15.04 6.10
N VAL A 36 20.46 14.86 5.52
CA VAL A 36 19.24 15.60 5.90
C VAL A 36 18.39 14.70 6.79
N SER A 37 17.65 15.30 7.72
CA SER A 37 16.77 14.56 8.61
C SER A 37 15.71 13.77 7.83
N THR A 38 15.50 12.51 8.24
CA THR A 38 14.52 11.63 7.60
C THR A 38 13.27 11.42 8.46
N LEU A 39 13.12 12.13 9.57
CA LEU A 39 12.03 11.87 10.52
C LEU A 39 10.66 12.01 9.89
N ASP A 40 10.40 13.11 9.20
CA ASP A 40 9.11 13.34 8.56
C ASP A 40 8.87 12.34 7.43
N ALA A 41 9.90 12.05 6.67
CA ALA A 41 9.81 11.07 5.58
C ALA A 41 9.51 9.67 6.12
N GLN A 42 10.08 9.30 7.27
CA GLN A 42 9.80 8.03 7.93
C GLN A 42 8.37 7.94 8.43
N ARG A 43 7.83 9.04 8.97
CA ARG A 43 6.43 9.08 9.39
C ARG A 43 5.49 8.87 8.22
N ILE A 44 5.78 9.52 7.10
CA ILE A 44 5.00 9.35 5.88
C ILE A 44 5.08 7.91 5.40
N LEU A 45 6.27 7.31 5.41
CA LEU A 45 6.44 5.91 5.04
C LEU A 45 5.59 5.00 5.92
N TRP A 46 5.58 5.22 7.23
CA TRP A 46 4.77 4.43 8.14
C TRP A 46 3.29 4.50 7.79
N LEU A 47 2.79 5.71 7.48
CA LEU A 47 1.40 5.89 7.09
C LEU A 47 1.08 5.17 5.77
N LEU A 48 1.98 5.26 4.80
CA LEU A 48 1.82 4.60 3.52
C LEU A 48 1.82 3.08 3.67
N GLU A 49 2.73 2.55 4.49
CA GLU A 49 2.79 1.11 4.74
C GLU A 49 1.55 0.61 5.49
N SER A 50 1.06 1.40 6.45
CA SER A 50 -0.15 1.08 7.18
C SER A 50 -1.36 1.03 6.25
N ASN A 51 -1.45 1.99 5.33
CA ASN A 51 -2.52 2.03 4.35
C ASN A 51 -2.45 0.82 3.40
N LEU A 52 -1.26 0.50 2.92
CA LEU A 52 -1.05 -0.66 2.06
C LEU A 52 -1.48 -1.94 2.77
N ARG A 53 -1.12 -2.10 4.02
CA ARG A 53 -1.49 -3.28 4.82
C ARG A 53 -3.00 -3.40 4.93
N ARG A 54 -3.71 -2.30 5.17
CA ARG A 54 -5.18 -2.30 5.22
C ARG A 54 -5.79 -2.73 3.91
N LEU A 55 -5.25 -2.25 2.81
CA LEU A 55 -5.73 -2.62 1.48
C LEU A 55 -5.53 -4.11 1.23
N GLU A 56 -4.37 -4.63 1.60
CA GLU A 56 -4.06 -6.05 1.44
C GLU A 56 -4.96 -6.91 2.32
N GLU A 57 -5.21 -6.51 3.55
CA GLU A 57 -6.14 -7.21 4.44
C GLU A 57 -7.55 -7.20 3.89
N HIS A 58 -7.97 -6.06 3.35
CA HIS A 58 -9.30 -5.94 2.74
C HIS A 58 -9.43 -6.88 1.55
N ARG A 59 -8.40 -6.95 0.72
CA ARG A 59 -8.39 -7.84 -0.42
C ARG A 59 -8.44 -9.30 0.02
N ASP A 60 -7.72 -9.67 1.06
CA ASP A 60 -7.72 -11.03 1.57
C ASP A 60 -9.11 -11.43 2.08
N ARG A 61 -9.78 -10.54 2.81
CA ARG A 61 -11.14 -10.81 3.27
C ARG A 61 -12.12 -10.93 2.12
N PHE A 62 -11.95 -10.11 1.09
CA PHE A 62 -12.76 -10.12 -0.10
C PHE A 62 -12.62 -11.46 -0.82
N GLY A 63 -11.38 -11.92 -0.97
CA GLY A 63 -11.08 -13.21 -1.57
C GLY A 63 -11.60 -14.38 -0.74
N ALA A 64 -11.43 -14.30 0.58
CA ALA A 64 -11.90 -15.33 1.50
C ALA A 64 -13.42 -15.46 1.46
N THR A 65 -14.13 -14.34 1.40
CA THR A 65 -15.59 -14.33 1.28
C THR A 65 -16.02 -15.03 -0.01
N SER A 66 -15.29 -14.80 -1.08
CA SER A 66 -15.55 -15.44 -2.35
C SER A 66 -15.37 -16.96 -2.27
N VAL A 67 -14.34 -17.41 -1.56
CA VAL A 67 -14.06 -18.83 -1.38
C VAL A 67 -15.12 -19.49 -0.50
N ASP A 68 -15.58 -18.79 0.52
CA ASP A 68 -16.56 -19.34 1.46
C ASP A 68 -17.91 -19.64 0.83
N THR A 69 -18.21 -19.01 -0.30
CA THR A 69 -19.46 -19.26 -0.99
C THR A 69 -19.44 -20.54 -1.81
N CYS A 70 -18.33 -21.18 -1.92
CA CYS A 70 -18.17 -22.48 -2.60
C CYS A 70 -18.44 -23.68 -1.66
#